data_ad4a9b267dc3ab05222a59e9169dd818
#
_entry.id   ad4a9b267dc3ab05222a59e9169dd818
#
_cell.length_a   1.000
_cell.length_b   1.000
_cell.length_c   1.000
_cell.angle_alpha   90.00
_cell.angle_beta   90.00
_cell.angle_gamma   90.00
#
_symmetry.space_group_name_H-M   'P 1'
#
loop_
_entity.id
_entity.type
_entity.pdbx_description
1 polymer ?
#
loop_
_entity_poly.entity_id
_entity_poly.type
_entity_poly.pdbx_seq_one_letter_code
_entity_poly.pdbx_strand_id
1 'polypeptide(L)'
;RYSRRSVPRSMSIIERDRAAAWFAEEDTGAQVLLCSEIGSEGRNFQFASHMVMFDLPFNPDLLEQRIGRLDRIGQAHDIQIHVPYLEKTAQSVLVRWYHEGLDAFEHTCPTGRTIYDSVYNDLINYLASPDETEGFDDLIKNCREQHEALKAQLEQGRDRLLEIHSNGGEKARHW
;
A
#
# COMPACT_ATOMS: atom_id res chain seq x y z
N ARG A 1 -15.07 -21.52 -17.97
CA ARG A 1 -14.33 -22.30 -16.95
C ARG A 1 -13.28 -21.37 -16.36
N TYR A 2 -13.52 -20.84 -15.19
CA TYR A 2 -12.53 -20.03 -14.47
C TYR A 2 -11.39 -20.94 -14.00
N SER A 3 -10.21 -20.74 -14.49
CA SER A 3 -9.01 -21.44 -14.02
C SER A 3 -8.43 -20.64 -12.84
N ARG A 4 -8.47 -21.21 -11.65
CA ARG A 4 -7.86 -20.65 -10.42
C ARG A 4 -6.58 -21.43 -10.14
N ARG A 5 -5.47 -20.73 -9.95
CA ARG A 5 -4.30 -21.31 -9.28
C ARG A 5 -3.99 -20.49 -8.02
N SER A 6 -3.80 -21.19 -6.92
CA SER A 6 -3.29 -20.62 -5.68
C SER A 6 -1.77 -20.80 -5.62
N VAL A 7 -1.08 -19.82 -5.04
CA VAL A 7 0.35 -19.92 -4.74
C VAL A 7 0.51 -20.12 -3.22
N PRO A 8 0.42 -21.35 -2.71
CA PRO A 8 0.58 -21.63 -1.30
C PRO A 8 2.05 -21.47 -0.87
N ARG A 9 2.29 -21.31 0.44
CA ARG A 9 3.64 -21.25 1.03
C ARG A 9 4.54 -22.44 0.68
N SER A 10 3.94 -23.58 0.35
CA SER A 10 4.65 -24.82 0.02
C SER A 10 5.15 -24.92 -1.43
N MET A 11 4.80 -23.96 -2.31
CA MET A 11 5.28 -23.99 -3.69
C MET A 11 6.75 -23.59 -3.76
N SER A 12 7.51 -24.31 -4.59
CA SER A 12 8.88 -23.94 -4.92
C SER A 12 8.93 -22.60 -5.69
N ILE A 13 10.10 -21.97 -5.73
CA ILE A 13 10.31 -20.72 -6.48
C ILE A 13 9.94 -20.90 -7.94
N ILE A 14 10.33 -22.02 -8.56
CA ILE A 14 10.05 -22.33 -9.98
C ILE A 14 8.54 -22.45 -10.24
N GLU A 15 7.79 -23.07 -9.33
CA GLU A 15 6.33 -23.20 -9.47
C GLU A 15 5.63 -21.85 -9.35
N ARG A 16 6.12 -20.98 -8.45
CA ARG A 16 5.62 -19.61 -8.30
C ARG A 16 5.88 -18.78 -9.57
N ASP A 17 7.08 -18.90 -10.15
CA ASP A 17 7.44 -18.21 -11.39
C ASP A 17 6.58 -18.67 -12.57
N ARG A 18 6.31 -19.97 -12.68
CA ARG A 18 5.41 -20.52 -13.70
C ARG A 18 3.97 -20.03 -13.51
N ALA A 19 3.49 -19.93 -12.27
CA ALA A 19 2.15 -19.41 -12.00
C ALA A 19 2.04 -17.93 -12.36
N ALA A 20 3.05 -17.12 -12.05
CA ALA A 20 3.11 -15.70 -12.40
C ALA A 20 3.21 -15.50 -13.92
N ALA A 21 4.04 -16.28 -14.60
CA ALA A 21 4.16 -16.23 -16.06
C ALA A 21 2.83 -16.61 -16.75
N TRP A 22 2.16 -17.65 -16.27
CA TRP A 22 0.86 -18.03 -16.82
C TRP A 22 -0.24 -16.98 -16.55
N PHE A 23 -0.18 -16.27 -15.43
CA PHE A 23 -1.09 -15.16 -15.15
C PHE A 23 -0.84 -13.95 -16.06
N ALA A 24 0.39 -13.79 -16.55
CA ALA A 24 0.76 -12.70 -17.48
C ALA A 24 0.36 -12.96 -18.95
N GLU A 25 -0.08 -14.16 -19.30
CA GLU A 25 -0.52 -14.49 -20.67
C GLU A 25 -1.93 -13.96 -20.92
N GLU A 26 -2.10 -13.07 -21.88
CA GLU A 26 -3.38 -12.40 -22.16
C GLU A 26 -4.45 -13.35 -22.68
N ASP A 27 -4.13 -14.22 -23.64
CA ASP A 27 -5.12 -15.04 -24.34
C ASP A 27 -5.47 -16.34 -23.61
N THR A 28 -4.49 -17.01 -23.02
CA THR A 28 -4.61 -18.36 -22.46
C THR A 28 -4.31 -18.42 -20.96
N GLY A 29 -3.94 -17.31 -20.38
CA GLY A 29 -3.51 -17.18 -19.01
C GLY A 29 -4.61 -17.31 -17.97
N ALA A 30 -4.21 -17.30 -16.71
CA ALA A 30 -5.13 -17.27 -15.59
C ALA A 30 -5.75 -15.88 -15.44
N GLN A 31 -7.05 -15.80 -15.26
CA GLN A 31 -7.74 -14.52 -15.02
C GLN A 31 -7.57 -14.01 -13.58
N VAL A 32 -7.19 -14.88 -12.65
CA VAL A 32 -7.00 -14.56 -11.23
C VAL A 32 -5.77 -15.29 -10.71
N LEU A 33 -4.89 -14.56 -10.05
CA LEU A 33 -3.76 -15.10 -9.31
C LEU A 33 -4.00 -14.90 -7.80
N LEU A 34 -4.04 -16.01 -7.05
CA LEU A 34 -4.11 -15.97 -5.59
C LEU A 34 -2.71 -16.06 -5.02
N CYS A 35 -2.28 -15.01 -4.32
CA CYS A 35 -0.96 -14.91 -3.71
C CYS A 35 -1.07 -14.82 -2.18
N SER A 36 -0.14 -15.49 -1.48
CA SER A 36 0.25 -15.09 -0.13
C SER A 36 1.28 -13.95 -0.21
N GLU A 37 1.56 -13.29 0.90
CA GLU A 37 2.56 -12.21 0.98
C GLU A 37 3.92 -12.63 0.38
N ILE A 38 4.44 -13.78 0.80
CA ILE A 38 5.67 -14.37 0.25
C ILE A 38 5.55 -14.69 -1.25
N GLY A 39 4.36 -15.09 -1.70
CA GLY A 39 4.13 -15.45 -3.11
C GLY A 39 4.21 -14.26 -4.07
N SER A 40 3.92 -13.06 -3.59
CA SER A 40 3.98 -11.82 -4.38
C SER A 40 5.32 -11.09 -4.26
N GLU A 41 6.16 -11.43 -3.29
CA GLU A 41 7.41 -10.74 -3.02
C GLU A 41 8.37 -10.78 -4.22
N GLY A 42 8.96 -9.63 -4.54
CA GLY A 42 9.92 -9.48 -5.64
C GLY A 42 9.33 -9.54 -7.05
N ARG A 43 8.01 -9.72 -7.21
CA ARG A 43 7.35 -9.82 -8.53
C ARG A 43 6.71 -8.51 -8.95
N ASN A 44 6.57 -8.35 -10.26
CA ASN A 44 5.91 -7.23 -10.90
C ASN A 44 4.65 -7.73 -11.61
N PHE A 45 3.51 -7.11 -11.35
CA PHE A 45 2.21 -7.42 -11.93
C PHE A 45 1.58 -6.19 -12.59
N GLN A 46 2.39 -5.31 -13.19
CA GLN A 46 1.92 -4.07 -13.83
C GLN A 46 0.93 -4.27 -14.98
N PHE A 47 0.79 -5.48 -15.48
CA PHE A 47 -0.22 -5.85 -16.48
C PHE A 47 -1.62 -6.09 -15.86
N ALA A 48 -1.70 -6.23 -14.54
CA ALA A 48 -2.96 -6.36 -13.82
C ALA A 48 -3.39 -5.00 -13.25
N SER A 49 -4.68 -4.71 -13.31
CA SER A 49 -5.28 -3.46 -12.81
C SER A 49 -6.22 -3.66 -11.62
N HIS A 50 -6.51 -4.89 -11.23
CA HIS A 50 -7.37 -5.20 -10.10
C HIS A 50 -6.62 -5.96 -9.02
N MET A 51 -6.74 -5.50 -7.78
CA MET A 51 -6.20 -6.16 -6.58
C MET A 51 -7.31 -6.39 -5.57
N VAL A 52 -7.42 -7.63 -5.06
CA VAL A 52 -8.33 -7.95 -3.95
C VAL A 52 -7.49 -8.27 -2.72
N MET A 53 -7.62 -7.48 -1.67
CA MET A 53 -6.93 -7.69 -0.39
C MET A 53 -7.90 -8.32 0.62
N PHE A 54 -7.85 -9.65 0.76
CA PHE A 54 -8.65 -10.37 1.76
C PHE A 54 -8.20 -10.10 3.19
N ASP A 55 -6.94 -9.75 3.38
CA ASP A 55 -6.36 -9.29 4.63
C ASP A 55 -5.56 -8.00 4.39
N LEU A 56 -5.68 -7.06 5.29
CA LEU A 56 -4.84 -5.87 5.31
C LEU A 56 -3.63 -6.11 6.22
N PRO A 57 -2.44 -5.70 5.79
CA PRO A 57 -1.28 -5.71 6.67
C PRO A 57 -1.46 -4.67 7.76
N PHE A 58 -0.90 -4.94 8.93
CA PHE A 58 -0.93 -3.99 10.03
C PHE A 58 0.10 -2.86 9.84
N ASN A 59 1.17 -3.12 9.10
CA ASN A 59 2.22 -2.14 8.81
C ASN A 59 1.93 -1.44 7.47
N PRO A 60 1.88 -0.09 7.42
CA PRO A 60 1.66 0.69 6.20
C PRO A 60 2.66 0.41 5.08
N ASP A 61 3.93 0.17 5.42
CA ASP A 61 4.97 -0.13 4.44
C ASP A 61 4.65 -1.40 3.64
N LEU A 62 4.02 -2.38 4.30
CA LEU A 62 3.58 -3.62 3.63
C LEU A 62 2.38 -3.38 2.72
N LEU A 63 1.49 -2.45 3.08
CA LEU A 63 0.38 -2.04 2.21
C LEU A 63 0.93 -1.39 0.93
N GLU A 64 1.82 -0.42 1.07
CA GLU A 64 2.48 0.22 -0.09
C GLU A 64 3.24 -0.78 -0.95
N GLN A 65 3.96 -1.73 -0.34
CA GLN A 65 4.64 -2.79 -1.08
C GLN A 65 3.65 -3.67 -1.86
N ARG A 66 2.48 -4.00 -1.30
CA ARG A 66 1.46 -4.77 -2.01
C ARG A 66 0.91 -4.00 -3.19
N ILE A 67 0.52 -2.74 -3.01
CA ILE A 67 0.01 -1.86 -4.08
C ILE A 67 1.08 -1.67 -5.15
N GLY A 68 2.32 -1.41 -4.75
CA GLY A 68 3.47 -1.24 -5.65
C GLY A 68 3.84 -2.47 -6.49
N ARG A 69 3.16 -3.62 -6.34
CA ARG A 69 3.29 -4.75 -7.28
C ARG A 69 2.55 -4.49 -8.60
N LEU A 70 1.51 -3.68 -8.56
CA LEU A 70 0.71 -3.27 -9.71
C LEU A 70 1.08 -1.84 -10.14
N ASP A 71 1.27 -0.94 -9.15
CA ASP A 71 1.60 0.46 -9.38
C ASP A 71 3.09 0.61 -9.74
N ARG A 72 3.36 0.56 -11.02
CA ARG A 72 4.70 0.62 -11.60
C ARG A 72 4.73 1.50 -12.84
N ILE A 73 5.92 2.00 -13.16
CA ILE A 73 6.19 2.68 -14.43
C ILE A 73 5.79 1.74 -15.58
N GLY A 74 4.85 2.19 -16.43
CA GLY A 74 4.28 1.38 -17.51
C GLY A 74 2.91 0.78 -17.20
N GLN A 75 2.34 1.01 -16.03
CA GLN A 75 0.92 0.71 -15.77
C GLN A 75 0.04 1.58 -16.69
N ALA A 76 -0.80 0.93 -17.48
CA ALA A 76 -1.65 1.60 -18.48
C ALA A 76 -3.05 1.94 -17.96
N HIS A 77 -3.43 1.39 -16.80
CA HIS A 77 -4.78 1.50 -16.24
C HIS A 77 -4.73 1.96 -14.79
N ASP A 78 -5.81 2.60 -14.36
CA ASP A 78 -6.02 2.89 -12.94
C ASP A 78 -6.15 1.59 -12.15
N ILE A 79 -5.47 1.52 -11.01
CA ILE A 79 -5.50 0.33 -10.15
C ILE A 79 -6.76 0.37 -9.30
N GLN A 80 -7.54 -0.72 -9.40
CA GLN A 80 -8.75 -0.91 -8.61
C GLN A 80 -8.44 -1.80 -7.40
N ILE A 81 -8.48 -1.22 -6.21
CA ILE A 81 -8.23 -1.95 -4.95
C ILE A 81 -9.57 -2.32 -4.32
N HIS A 82 -9.79 -3.61 -4.13
CA HIS A 82 -10.99 -4.17 -3.51
C HIS A 82 -10.63 -4.76 -2.15
N VAL A 83 -11.23 -4.25 -1.08
CA VAL A 83 -11.00 -4.73 0.29
C VAL A 83 -12.31 -5.23 0.87
N PRO A 84 -12.64 -6.53 0.76
CA PRO A 84 -13.80 -7.09 1.41
C PRO A 84 -13.58 -7.13 2.93
N TYR A 85 -14.53 -6.62 3.70
CA TYR A 85 -14.48 -6.66 5.15
C TYR A 85 -15.87 -6.85 5.75
N LEU A 86 -15.90 -7.35 6.98
CA LEU A 86 -17.10 -7.39 7.80
C LEU A 86 -17.04 -6.23 8.79
N GLU A 87 -18.17 -5.59 9.05
CA GLU A 87 -18.28 -4.58 10.10
C GLU A 87 -17.93 -5.17 11.46
N LYS A 88 -17.43 -4.34 12.36
CA LYS A 88 -17.06 -4.72 13.72
C LYS A 88 -16.00 -5.82 13.80
N THR A 89 -15.07 -5.79 12.88
CA THR A 89 -13.89 -6.67 12.86
C THR A 89 -12.61 -5.84 12.87
N ALA A 90 -11.50 -6.45 13.25
CA ALA A 90 -10.18 -5.80 13.14
C ALA A 90 -9.90 -5.28 11.73
N GLN A 91 -10.39 -5.98 10.69
CA GLN A 91 -10.24 -5.54 9.31
C GLN A 91 -11.02 -4.24 9.03
N SER A 92 -12.23 -4.08 9.57
CA SER A 92 -12.98 -2.82 9.40
C SER A 92 -12.29 -1.63 10.06
N VAL A 93 -11.63 -1.84 11.19
CA VAL A 93 -10.78 -0.81 11.84
C VAL A 93 -9.62 -0.42 10.93
N LEU A 94 -8.90 -1.41 10.36
CA LEU A 94 -7.79 -1.15 9.45
C LEU A 94 -8.23 -0.45 8.16
N VAL A 95 -9.37 -0.86 7.57
CA VAL A 95 -9.91 -0.20 6.37
C VAL A 95 -10.15 1.29 6.63
N ARG A 96 -10.82 1.62 7.73
CA ARG A 96 -11.10 3.01 8.09
C ARG A 96 -9.80 3.78 8.38
N TRP A 97 -8.89 3.20 9.11
CA TRP A 97 -7.62 3.84 9.43
C TRP A 97 -6.81 4.15 8.17
N TYR A 98 -6.68 3.19 7.25
CA TYR A 98 -5.96 3.39 6.00
C TYR A 98 -6.65 4.37 5.05
N HIS A 99 -7.97 4.26 4.91
CA HIS A 99 -8.73 5.10 3.98
C HIS A 99 -8.96 6.50 4.54
N GLU A 100 -9.54 6.61 5.73
CA GLU A 100 -9.96 7.88 6.31
C GLU A 100 -8.82 8.62 7.01
N GLY A 101 -7.87 7.90 7.61
CA GLY A 101 -6.77 8.47 8.40
C GLY A 101 -5.52 8.76 7.59
N LEU A 102 -5.12 7.86 6.70
CA LEU A 102 -3.86 7.93 5.97
C LEU A 102 -4.02 8.19 4.46
N ASP A 103 -5.23 8.04 3.91
CA ASP A 103 -5.49 8.11 2.46
C ASP A 103 -4.59 7.15 1.63
N ALA A 104 -4.22 6.01 2.23
CA ALA A 104 -3.16 5.13 1.75
C ALA A 104 -3.60 4.18 0.62
N PHE A 105 -4.87 4.17 0.22
CA PHE A 105 -5.36 3.43 -0.93
C PHE A 105 -5.32 4.25 -2.22
N GLU A 106 -5.44 5.57 -2.11
CA GLU A 106 -5.52 6.49 -3.25
C GLU A 106 -4.17 7.17 -3.52
N HIS A 107 -3.37 7.37 -2.47
CA HIS A 107 -2.09 8.06 -2.57
C HIS A 107 -0.98 7.31 -1.84
N THR A 108 0.25 7.46 -2.32
CA THR A 108 1.42 7.00 -1.58
C THR A 108 1.53 7.75 -0.24
N CYS A 109 1.78 7.02 0.83
CA CYS A 109 1.79 7.54 2.19
C CYS A 109 3.18 7.45 2.84
N PRO A 110 4.17 8.28 2.41
CA PRO A 110 5.54 8.21 2.93
C PRO A 110 5.62 8.52 4.43
N THR A 111 4.57 9.12 4.99
CA THR A 111 4.45 9.43 6.43
C THR A 111 3.77 8.31 7.22
N GLY A 112 3.25 7.31 6.55
CA GLY A 112 2.42 6.24 7.14
C GLY A 112 3.13 5.53 8.28
N ARG A 113 4.42 5.23 8.13
CA ARG A 113 5.23 4.60 9.17
C ARG A 113 5.35 5.47 10.42
N THR A 114 5.61 6.75 10.26
CA THR A 114 5.75 7.70 11.38
C THR A 114 4.45 7.80 12.17
N ILE A 115 3.32 7.91 11.46
CA ILE A 115 2.00 7.99 12.09
C ILE A 115 1.66 6.67 12.78
N TYR A 116 1.89 5.53 12.11
CA TYR A 116 1.72 4.22 12.69
C TYR A 116 2.45 4.05 14.02
N ASP A 117 3.73 4.42 14.07
CA ASP A 117 4.53 4.31 15.28
C ASP A 117 3.99 5.24 16.41
N SER A 118 3.39 6.39 16.07
CA SER A 118 2.81 7.32 17.05
C SER A 118 1.49 6.85 17.66
N VAL A 119 0.67 6.11 16.90
CA VAL A 119 -0.67 5.65 17.32
C VAL A 119 -0.73 4.15 17.57
N TYR A 120 0.38 3.45 17.56
CA TYR A 120 0.47 2.00 17.60
C TYR A 120 -0.36 1.37 18.72
N ASN A 121 -0.21 1.85 19.96
CA ASN A 121 -0.90 1.27 21.10
C ASN A 121 -2.42 1.50 21.04
N ASP A 122 -2.85 2.69 20.61
CA ASP A 122 -4.28 3.01 20.50
C ASP A 122 -4.91 2.18 19.38
N LEU A 123 -4.22 2.05 18.24
CA LEU A 123 -4.69 1.23 17.13
C LEU A 123 -4.81 -0.25 17.52
N ILE A 124 -3.84 -0.81 18.25
CA ILE A 124 -3.90 -2.19 18.79
C ILE A 124 -5.14 -2.38 19.67
N ASN A 125 -5.49 -1.41 20.53
CA ASN A 125 -6.65 -1.51 21.40
C ASN A 125 -7.93 -1.60 20.58
N TYR A 126 -8.10 -0.76 19.54
CA TYR A 126 -9.26 -0.83 18.65
C TYR A 126 -9.30 -2.12 17.81
N LEU A 127 -8.15 -2.66 17.43
CA LEU A 127 -8.10 -3.96 16.74
C LEU A 127 -8.49 -5.12 17.65
N ALA A 128 -8.18 -5.05 18.92
CA ALA A 128 -8.56 -6.05 19.91
C ALA A 128 -10.05 -5.97 20.30
N SER A 129 -10.63 -4.77 20.26
CA SER A 129 -12.02 -4.48 20.61
C SER A 129 -12.73 -3.70 19.50
N PRO A 130 -12.95 -4.28 18.31
CA PRO A 130 -13.45 -3.56 17.14
C PRO A 130 -14.91 -3.08 17.28
N ASP A 131 -15.63 -3.52 18.29
CA ASP A 131 -16.96 -3.02 18.63
C ASP A 131 -16.92 -1.70 19.42
N GLU A 132 -15.77 -1.39 20.04
CA GLU A 132 -15.56 -0.15 20.78
C GLU A 132 -15.15 0.96 19.81
N THR A 133 -16.11 1.80 19.44
CA THR A 133 -15.87 2.91 18.49
C THR A 133 -15.68 4.26 19.18
N GLU A 134 -15.86 4.34 20.48
CA GLU A 134 -15.68 5.59 21.23
C GLU A 134 -14.23 6.09 21.10
N GLY A 135 -14.07 7.33 20.64
CA GLY A 135 -12.76 7.95 20.40
C GLY A 135 -12.03 7.49 19.13
N PHE A 136 -12.55 6.49 18.41
CA PHE A 136 -11.88 6.04 17.16
C PHE A 136 -11.93 7.12 16.06
N ASP A 137 -13.03 7.87 15.97
CA ASP A 137 -13.13 8.99 15.02
C ASP A 137 -12.12 10.10 15.36
N ASP A 138 -11.84 10.35 16.62
CA ASP A 138 -10.82 11.30 17.07
C ASP A 138 -9.41 10.78 16.71
N LEU A 139 -9.14 9.48 16.83
CA LEU A 139 -7.89 8.87 16.39
C LEU A 139 -7.71 9.04 14.88
N ILE A 140 -8.71 8.75 14.09
CA ILE A 140 -8.70 8.93 12.62
C ILE A 140 -8.40 10.39 12.25
N LYS A 141 -9.10 11.33 12.89
CA LYS A 141 -8.90 12.75 12.67
C LYS A 141 -7.48 13.19 13.02
N ASN A 142 -6.95 12.75 14.15
CA ASN A 142 -5.57 13.02 14.56
C ASN A 142 -4.56 12.45 13.55
N CYS A 143 -4.76 11.23 13.06
CA CYS A 143 -3.90 10.63 12.04
C CYS A 143 -3.92 11.46 10.74
N ARG A 144 -5.08 11.93 10.30
CA ARG A 144 -5.23 12.78 9.11
C ARG A 144 -4.49 14.11 9.27
N GLU A 145 -4.68 14.79 10.40
CA GLU A 145 -4.00 16.06 10.70
C GLU A 145 -2.48 15.88 10.73
N GLN A 146 -1.98 14.80 11.33
CA GLN A 146 -0.56 14.47 11.32
C GLN A 146 -0.05 14.18 9.90
N HIS A 147 -0.82 13.43 9.10
CA HIS A 147 -0.48 13.12 7.72
C HIS A 147 -0.32 14.39 6.89
N GLU A 148 -1.28 15.30 6.94
CA GLU A 148 -1.26 16.56 6.21
C GLU A 148 -0.08 17.45 6.66
N ALA A 149 0.16 17.55 7.96
CA ALA A 149 1.28 18.33 8.50
C ALA A 149 2.65 17.79 8.07
N LEU A 150 2.85 16.47 8.15
CA LEU A 150 4.10 15.82 7.74
C LEU A 150 4.31 15.89 6.22
N LYS A 151 3.24 15.71 5.44
CA LYS A 151 3.28 15.85 3.98
C LYS A 151 3.72 17.25 3.57
N ALA A 152 3.14 18.28 4.16
CA ALA A 152 3.54 19.68 3.91
C ALA A 152 5.02 19.95 4.26
N GLN A 153 5.53 19.37 5.37
CA GLN A 153 6.95 19.48 5.74
C GLN A 153 7.87 18.80 4.72
N LEU A 154 7.49 17.62 4.21
CA LEU A 154 8.27 16.90 3.19
C LEU A 154 8.31 17.67 1.87
N GLU A 155 7.19 18.28 1.46
CA GLU A 155 7.12 19.10 0.25
C GLU A 155 8.01 20.33 0.37
N GLN A 156 7.92 21.09 1.48
CA GLN A 156 8.79 22.23 1.73
C GLN A 156 10.28 21.86 1.79
N GLY A 157 10.61 20.71 2.40
CA GLY A 157 11.97 20.20 2.45
C GLY A 157 12.53 19.87 1.06
N ARG A 158 11.71 19.26 0.21
CA ARG A 158 12.06 18.91 -1.18
C ARG A 158 12.27 20.16 -2.03
N ASP A 159 11.38 21.14 -1.94
CA ASP A 159 11.48 22.38 -2.69
C ASP A 159 12.75 23.16 -2.31
N ARG A 160 13.06 23.21 -1.03
CA ARG A 160 14.30 23.84 -0.53
C ARG A 160 15.57 23.16 -1.05
N LEU A 161 15.57 21.82 -1.17
CA LEU A 161 16.69 21.07 -1.76
C LEU A 161 16.83 21.35 -3.27
N LEU A 162 15.72 21.47 -4.00
CA LEU A 162 15.74 21.82 -5.43
C LEU A 162 16.27 23.23 -5.66
N GLU A 163 15.89 24.21 -4.82
CA GLU A 163 16.43 25.57 -4.87
C GLU A 163 17.95 25.60 -4.61
N ILE A 164 18.42 24.86 -3.61
CA ILE A 164 19.86 24.77 -3.31
C ILE A 164 20.63 24.17 -4.51
N HIS A 165 20.10 23.14 -5.15
CA HIS A 165 20.73 22.51 -6.32
C HIS A 165 20.71 23.43 -7.54
N SER A 166 19.62 24.17 -7.77
CA SER A 166 19.51 25.10 -8.89
C SER A 166 20.47 26.31 -8.73
N ASN A 167 20.62 26.83 -7.52
CA ASN A 167 21.52 27.95 -7.22
C ASN A 167 23.00 27.53 -7.12
N GLY A 168 23.31 26.26 -6.88
CA GLY A 168 24.66 25.70 -6.86
C GLY A 168 25.33 25.60 -8.21
N GLY A 169 24.55 25.54 -9.30
CA GLY A 169 25.04 25.42 -10.68
C GLY A 169 25.66 26.71 -11.25
N GLU A 170 25.37 27.87 -10.71
CA GLU A 170 25.95 29.17 -11.18
C GLU A 170 27.35 29.43 -10.65
N LYS A 171 27.75 28.88 -9.51
CA LYS A 171 29.09 29.10 -8.94
C LYS A 171 30.20 28.24 -9.54
N ALA A 172 29.89 27.27 -10.39
CA ALA A 172 30.86 26.36 -11.00
C ALA A 172 31.38 26.82 -12.38
N ARG A 173 31.03 28.03 -12.84
CA ARG A 173 31.47 28.55 -14.17
C ARG A 173 32.57 29.59 -14.12
N HIS A 174 33.26 29.74 -13.02
CA HIS A 174 34.42 30.62 -12.92
C HIS A 174 35.63 29.91 -12.29
N TRP A 175 36.22 29.00 -13.05
CA TRP A 175 37.62 28.58 -12.97
C TRP A 175 38.13 28.20 -14.33
#